data_59116bb5697bcf2ea64ba402228dffa1
#
_entry.id   59116bb5697bcf2ea64ba402228dffa1
#
_cell.length_a   1.000
_cell.length_b   1.000
_cell.length_c   1.000
_cell.angle_alpha   90.00
_cell.angle_beta   90.00
_cell.angle_gamma   90.00
#
_symmetry.space_group_name_H-M   'P 1'
#
loop_
_entity.id
_entity.type
_entity.pdbx_description
1 polymer ?
#
loop_
_entity_poly.entity_id
_entity_poly.type
_entity_poly.pdbx_seq_one_letter_code
_entity_poly.pdbx_strand_id
1 'polypeptide(L)'
;MPSNPIVDNIESNIMLTSIVKKIKRIPSYFYRNYIAPRIFSIRDRKILSKNLELKNKYIGQRCFIIGGGPSITDIDLSRLNQEFTFVTNEFEKNKQYHPLNPKFHLISDSLYYAEDLDSYWLARFQEKDKDIPVRTTMLLNMAALPFVKKHGLFKNHEV
;
A
#
# COMPACT_ATOMS: atom_id res chain seq x y z
N MET A 1 -0.27 38.43 31.01
CA MET A 1 0.78 37.52 31.48
C MET A 1 1.16 36.68 30.28
N PRO A 2 2.43 36.59 29.90
CA PRO A 2 2.84 35.76 28.78
C PRO A 2 2.63 34.27 29.09
N SER A 3 2.04 33.51 28.18
CA SER A 3 1.86 32.07 28.26
C SER A 3 3.24 31.39 28.32
N ASN A 4 3.37 30.42 29.19
CA ASN A 4 4.62 29.68 29.37
C ASN A 4 4.64 28.52 28.33
N PRO A 5 5.52 28.54 27.30
CA PRO A 5 5.51 27.57 26.20
C PRO A 5 5.73 26.11 26.65
N ILE A 6 6.28 25.91 27.86
CA ILE A 6 6.47 24.58 28.43
C ILE A 6 5.15 24.04 28.97
N VAL A 7 4.31 24.89 29.60
CA VAL A 7 3.01 24.50 30.16
C VAL A 7 2.03 24.19 29.00
N ASP A 8 2.02 25.00 27.95
CA ASP A 8 1.17 24.81 26.78
C ASP A 8 1.51 23.50 26.05
N ASN A 9 2.79 23.09 26.03
CA ASN A 9 3.24 21.86 25.42
C ASN A 9 2.87 20.61 26.27
N ILE A 10 2.86 20.74 27.61
CA ILE A 10 2.43 19.67 28.52
C ILE A 10 0.92 19.48 28.45
N GLU A 11 0.15 20.56 28.42
CA GLU A 11 -1.32 20.49 28.29
C GLU A 11 -1.77 19.91 26.96
N SER A 12 -1.11 20.27 25.85
CA SER A 12 -1.38 19.68 24.53
C SER A 12 -1.05 18.19 24.48
N ASN A 13 0.02 17.74 25.10
CA ASN A 13 0.37 16.32 25.21
C ASN A 13 -0.60 15.52 26.09
N ILE A 14 -1.07 16.11 27.20
CA ILE A 14 -2.07 15.48 28.08
C ILE A 14 -3.43 15.38 27.34
N MET A 15 -3.81 16.39 26.57
CA MET A 15 -5.02 16.39 25.77
C MET A 15 -4.95 15.33 24.65
N LEU A 16 -3.83 15.24 23.94
CA LEU A 16 -3.58 14.22 22.92
C LEU A 16 -3.63 12.79 23.50
N THR A 17 -2.99 12.56 24.66
CA THR A 17 -3.03 11.26 25.33
C THR A 17 -4.45 10.90 25.83
N SER A 18 -5.23 11.87 26.27
CA SER A 18 -6.62 11.64 26.67
C SER A 18 -7.52 11.29 25.48
N ILE A 19 -7.32 11.95 24.33
CA ILE A 19 -8.00 11.66 23.06
C ILE A 19 -7.63 10.27 22.56
N VAL A 20 -6.35 9.90 22.57
CA VAL A 20 -5.89 8.57 22.16
C VAL A 20 -6.46 7.48 23.09
N LYS A 21 -6.55 7.72 24.41
CA LYS A 21 -7.19 6.78 25.35
C LYS A 21 -8.70 6.64 25.10
N LYS A 22 -9.40 7.72 24.71
CA LYS A 22 -10.82 7.66 24.35
C LYS A 22 -11.05 6.93 23.01
N ILE A 23 -10.15 7.09 22.04
CA ILE A 23 -10.19 6.38 20.76
C ILE A 23 -10.02 4.86 20.94
N LYS A 24 -9.18 4.42 21.87
CA LYS A 24 -9.04 2.99 22.22
C LYS A 24 -10.33 2.34 22.79
N ARG A 25 -11.31 3.14 23.24
CA ARG A 25 -12.62 2.64 23.70
C ARG A 25 -13.67 2.51 22.58
N ILE A 26 -13.38 3.03 21.38
CA ILE A 26 -14.29 2.87 20.25
C ILE A 26 -14.18 1.41 19.78
N PRO A 27 -15.28 0.67 19.61
CA PRO A 27 -15.23 -0.66 19.06
C PRO A 27 -14.44 -0.63 17.75
N SER A 28 -13.48 -1.54 17.61
CA SER A 28 -12.55 -1.58 16.46
C SER A 28 -13.31 -1.60 15.11
N TYR A 29 -14.48 -2.22 15.09
CA TYR A 29 -15.37 -2.23 13.94
C TYR A 29 -15.87 -0.83 13.57
N PHE A 30 -16.29 -0.02 14.54
CA PHE A 30 -16.81 1.34 14.28
C PHE A 30 -15.67 2.27 13.83
N TYR A 31 -14.52 2.22 14.50
CA TYR A 31 -13.35 2.98 14.10
C TYR A 31 -12.94 2.64 12.67
N ARG A 32 -12.83 1.36 12.35
CA ARG A 32 -12.35 0.87 11.05
C ARG A 32 -13.29 1.24 9.90
N ASN A 33 -14.60 1.17 10.10
CA ASN A 33 -15.58 1.36 9.03
C ASN A 33 -16.07 2.80 8.88
N TYR A 34 -16.05 3.61 9.94
CA TYR A 34 -16.66 4.95 9.93
C TYR A 34 -15.68 6.08 10.17
N ILE A 35 -14.68 5.91 11.03
CA ILE A 35 -13.75 6.97 11.42
C ILE A 35 -12.49 6.94 10.56
N ALA A 36 -11.82 5.81 10.47
CA ALA A 36 -10.57 5.67 9.73
C ALA A 36 -10.69 6.06 8.25
N PRO A 37 -11.73 5.64 7.50
CA PRO A 37 -11.89 6.05 6.11
C PRO A 37 -12.04 7.57 5.93
N ARG A 38 -12.71 8.25 6.88
CA ARG A 38 -12.91 9.71 6.83
C ARG A 38 -11.62 10.47 7.13
N ILE A 39 -10.85 10.02 8.11
CA ILE A 39 -9.54 10.63 8.43
C ILE A 39 -8.58 10.44 7.26
N PHE A 40 -8.50 9.23 6.72
CA PHE A 40 -7.67 8.96 5.54
C PHE A 40 -8.11 9.81 4.33
N SER A 41 -9.41 9.91 4.05
CA SER A 41 -9.90 10.69 2.91
C SER A 41 -9.56 12.18 2.98
N ILE A 42 -9.44 12.75 4.17
CA ILE A 42 -9.10 14.17 4.36
C ILE A 42 -7.59 14.38 4.18
N ARG A 43 -6.78 13.56 4.83
CA ARG A 43 -5.31 13.70 4.84
C ARG A 43 -4.67 13.37 3.49
N ASP A 44 -5.20 12.37 2.82
CA ASP A 44 -4.53 11.75 1.68
C ASP A 44 -5.29 11.94 0.35
N ARG A 45 -6.25 12.89 0.31
CA ARG A 45 -7.04 13.20 -0.89
C ARG A 45 -6.19 13.42 -2.13
N LYS A 46 -5.04 14.11 -1.99
CA LYS A 46 -4.14 14.37 -3.12
C LYS A 46 -3.52 13.09 -3.67
N ILE A 47 -3.21 12.12 -2.80
CA ILE A 47 -2.63 10.84 -3.20
C ILE A 47 -3.71 9.97 -3.80
N LEU A 48 -4.86 9.86 -3.12
CA LEU A 48 -5.99 9.08 -3.61
C LEU A 48 -6.59 9.64 -4.90
N SER A 49 -6.43 10.95 -5.16
CA SER A 49 -6.90 11.56 -6.42
C SER A 49 -6.17 11.02 -7.65
N LYS A 50 -4.95 10.51 -7.52
CA LYS A 50 -4.25 9.81 -8.60
C LYS A 50 -5.03 8.58 -9.09
N ASN A 51 -5.75 7.90 -8.20
CA ASN A 51 -6.58 6.74 -8.58
C ASN A 51 -7.73 7.13 -9.53
N LEU A 52 -8.11 8.42 -9.59
CA LEU A 52 -9.10 8.90 -10.54
C LEU A 52 -8.61 8.80 -12.00
N GLU A 53 -7.31 8.82 -12.22
CA GLU A 53 -6.70 8.64 -13.55
C GLU A 53 -6.93 7.22 -14.08
N LEU A 54 -7.13 6.24 -13.19
CA LEU A 54 -7.46 4.85 -13.54
C LEU A 54 -8.96 4.67 -13.81
N LYS A 55 -9.80 5.63 -13.35
CA LYS A 55 -11.25 5.52 -13.52
C LYS A 55 -11.61 5.53 -14.99
N ASN A 56 -12.32 4.50 -15.41
CA ASN A 56 -12.80 4.32 -16.80
C ASN A 56 -11.69 4.11 -17.86
N LYS A 57 -10.41 4.11 -17.48
CA LYS A 57 -9.27 3.97 -18.39
C LYS A 57 -9.27 2.62 -19.14
N TYR A 58 -9.86 1.61 -18.55
CA TYR A 58 -9.81 0.23 -19.04
C TYR A 58 -11.20 -0.37 -19.31
N ILE A 59 -12.20 0.48 -19.56
CA ILE A 59 -13.57 0.01 -19.87
C ILE A 59 -13.54 -0.89 -21.13
N GLY A 60 -14.24 -2.03 -21.04
CA GLY A 60 -14.34 -2.99 -22.12
C GLY A 60 -13.16 -3.95 -22.23
N GLN A 61 -12.10 -3.78 -21.45
CA GLN A 61 -10.98 -4.72 -21.42
C GLN A 61 -11.23 -5.86 -20.43
N ARG A 62 -10.78 -7.06 -20.78
CA ARG A 62 -10.74 -8.19 -19.84
C ARG A 62 -9.61 -7.96 -18.84
N CYS A 63 -9.82 -8.38 -17.60
CA CYS A 63 -8.79 -8.33 -16.56
C CYS A 63 -8.64 -9.70 -15.90
N PHE A 64 -7.40 -10.17 -15.78
CA PHE A 64 -7.06 -11.41 -15.11
C PHE A 64 -6.37 -11.08 -13.78
N ILE A 65 -6.96 -11.53 -12.66
CA ILE A 65 -6.39 -11.38 -11.33
C ILE A 65 -5.71 -12.69 -10.95
N ILE A 66 -4.40 -12.64 -10.72
CA ILE A 66 -3.56 -13.81 -10.52
C ILE A 66 -3.00 -13.77 -9.10
N GLY A 67 -3.39 -14.74 -8.29
CA GLY A 67 -2.85 -14.93 -6.94
C GLY A 67 -1.65 -15.86 -6.92
N GLY A 68 -0.88 -15.82 -5.80
CA GLY A 68 0.32 -16.65 -5.60
C GLY A 68 0.04 -18.08 -5.07
N GLY A 69 -1.16 -18.65 -5.27
CA GLY A 69 -1.49 -19.98 -4.79
C GLY A 69 -0.67 -21.09 -5.49
N PRO A 70 -0.47 -22.26 -4.86
CA PRO A 70 0.34 -23.36 -5.42
C PRO A 70 -0.12 -23.82 -6.80
N SER A 71 -1.43 -23.83 -7.05
CA SER A 71 -2.03 -24.28 -8.32
C SER A 71 -1.61 -23.44 -9.54
N ILE A 72 -1.10 -22.23 -9.32
CA ILE A 72 -0.69 -21.36 -10.43
C ILE A 72 0.61 -21.83 -11.09
N THR A 73 1.40 -22.65 -10.41
CA THR A 73 2.67 -23.17 -10.94
C THR A 73 2.49 -24.08 -12.15
N ASP A 74 1.35 -24.73 -12.26
CA ASP A 74 1.04 -25.71 -13.30
C ASP A 74 0.30 -25.10 -14.50
N ILE A 75 -0.01 -23.80 -14.43
CA ILE A 75 -0.71 -23.07 -15.48
C ILE A 75 0.30 -22.27 -16.30
N ASP A 76 0.25 -22.41 -17.62
CA ASP A 76 1.03 -21.56 -18.52
C ASP A 76 0.39 -20.18 -18.63
N LEU A 77 1.01 -19.20 -17.99
CA LEU A 77 0.56 -17.81 -17.98
C LEU A 77 1.09 -16.97 -19.15
N SER A 78 2.02 -17.50 -19.95
CA SER A 78 2.61 -16.75 -21.07
C SER A 78 1.55 -16.31 -22.08
N ARG A 79 0.45 -17.05 -22.19
CA ARG A 79 -0.70 -16.75 -23.04
C ARG A 79 -1.46 -15.48 -22.64
N LEU A 80 -1.21 -14.96 -21.41
CA LEU A 80 -1.83 -13.75 -20.89
C LEU A 80 -0.94 -12.51 -21.04
N ASN A 81 0.21 -12.61 -21.69
CA ASN A 81 1.19 -11.51 -21.80
C ASN A 81 0.68 -10.27 -22.52
N GLN A 82 -0.38 -10.41 -23.34
CA GLN A 82 -1.07 -9.32 -24.04
C GLN A 82 -2.36 -8.89 -23.37
N GLU A 83 -2.74 -9.56 -22.28
CA GLU A 83 -3.95 -9.29 -21.54
C GLU A 83 -3.70 -8.30 -20.40
N PHE A 84 -4.78 -7.71 -19.92
CA PHE A 84 -4.71 -6.86 -18.73
C PHE A 84 -4.63 -7.74 -17.47
N THR A 85 -3.48 -7.75 -16.84
CA THR A 85 -3.22 -8.65 -15.72
C THR A 85 -2.90 -7.91 -14.43
N PHE A 86 -3.47 -8.41 -13.34
CA PHE A 86 -3.20 -8.05 -11.96
C PHE A 86 -2.51 -9.21 -11.26
N VAL A 87 -1.39 -8.96 -10.59
CA VAL A 87 -0.74 -9.93 -9.71
C VAL A 87 -0.68 -9.40 -8.29
N THR A 88 -0.51 -10.29 -7.30
CA THR A 88 -0.58 -9.90 -5.89
C THR A 88 0.62 -10.37 -5.07
N ASN A 89 1.01 -9.56 -4.10
CA ASN A 89 1.96 -9.83 -3.02
C ASN A 89 3.33 -10.35 -3.50
N GLU A 90 3.65 -11.65 -3.30
CA GLU A 90 4.96 -12.26 -3.60
C GLU A 90 5.04 -12.87 -5.02
N PHE A 91 4.14 -12.49 -5.93
CA PHE A 91 4.07 -13.12 -7.24
C PHE A 91 5.30 -12.83 -8.12
N GLU A 92 6.09 -11.79 -7.83
CA GLU A 92 7.35 -11.50 -8.53
C GLU A 92 8.38 -12.65 -8.44
N LYS A 93 8.27 -13.51 -7.43
CA LYS A 93 9.10 -14.71 -7.26
C LYS A 93 8.72 -15.86 -8.19
N ASN A 94 7.56 -15.78 -8.83
CA ASN A 94 7.12 -16.82 -9.76
C ASN A 94 7.94 -16.69 -11.07
N LYS A 95 8.49 -17.81 -11.56
CA LYS A 95 9.25 -17.87 -12.82
C LYS A 95 8.51 -17.32 -14.03
N GLN A 96 7.17 -17.28 -13.97
CA GLN A 96 6.32 -16.77 -15.03
C GLN A 96 6.06 -15.26 -14.93
N TYR A 97 6.59 -14.58 -13.90
CA TYR A 97 6.34 -13.15 -13.70
C TYR A 97 6.77 -12.30 -14.89
N HIS A 98 8.02 -12.47 -15.32
CA HIS A 98 8.57 -11.71 -16.46
C HIS A 98 7.94 -12.08 -17.81
N PRO A 99 7.72 -13.37 -18.12
CA PRO A 99 6.96 -13.75 -19.33
C PRO A 99 5.54 -13.23 -19.36
N LEU A 100 4.85 -13.22 -18.21
CA LEU A 100 3.49 -12.67 -18.06
C LEU A 100 3.46 -11.16 -18.28
N ASN A 101 4.49 -10.45 -17.83
CA ASN A 101 4.59 -8.99 -17.92
C ASN A 101 3.38 -8.26 -17.34
N PRO A 102 3.08 -8.40 -16.05
CA PRO A 102 1.82 -7.91 -15.49
C PRO A 102 1.70 -6.39 -15.57
N LYS A 103 0.48 -5.91 -15.83
CA LYS A 103 0.18 -4.48 -15.89
C LYS A 103 0.16 -3.85 -14.51
N PHE A 104 -0.37 -4.57 -13.51
CA PHE A 104 -0.45 -4.12 -12.12
C PHE A 104 0.11 -5.16 -11.18
N HIS A 105 0.78 -4.68 -10.13
CA HIS A 105 1.22 -5.48 -9.00
C HIS A 105 0.71 -4.86 -7.70
N LEU A 106 -0.17 -5.58 -7.01
CA LEU A 106 -0.77 -5.15 -5.74
C LEU A 106 -0.03 -5.77 -4.56
N ILE A 107 0.48 -4.92 -3.67
CA ILE A 107 0.99 -5.32 -2.35
C ILE A 107 0.00 -4.82 -1.29
N SER A 108 -0.83 -5.73 -0.78
CA SER A 108 -1.95 -5.38 0.11
C SER A 108 -1.75 -5.80 1.56
N ASP A 109 -0.77 -6.65 1.86
CA ASP A 109 -0.55 -7.16 3.20
C ASP A 109 -0.05 -6.06 4.15
N SER A 110 -0.83 -5.79 5.20
CA SER A 110 -0.51 -4.76 6.19
C SER A 110 0.67 -5.13 7.11
N LEU A 111 1.04 -6.40 7.17
CA LEU A 111 2.20 -6.85 7.96
C LEU A 111 3.52 -6.28 7.41
N TYR A 112 3.56 -5.93 6.12
CA TYR A 112 4.74 -5.32 5.50
C TYR A 112 5.01 -3.88 5.95
N TYR A 113 4.08 -3.23 6.69
CA TYR A 113 4.15 -1.79 6.97
C TYR A 113 4.10 -1.46 8.47
N ALA A 114 4.33 -2.44 9.34
CA ALA A 114 4.47 -2.19 10.77
C ALA A 114 5.67 -1.25 11.01
N GLU A 115 5.52 -0.31 11.94
CA GLU A 115 6.57 0.69 12.24
C GLU A 115 7.88 0.04 12.71
N ASP A 116 7.81 -1.17 13.26
CA ASP A 116 8.92 -1.97 13.76
C ASP A 116 9.46 -2.96 12.71
N LEU A 117 9.35 -2.62 11.43
CA LEU A 117 9.90 -3.47 10.35
C LEU A 117 11.40 -3.63 10.55
N ASP A 118 11.80 -4.85 10.81
CA ASP A 118 13.20 -5.24 10.91
C ASP A 118 13.93 -5.15 9.54
N SER A 119 15.22 -5.33 9.58
CA SER A 119 16.07 -5.31 8.39
C SER A 119 15.64 -6.32 7.32
N TYR A 120 15.01 -7.42 7.72
CA TYR A 120 14.51 -8.45 6.81
C TYR A 120 13.41 -7.91 5.88
N TRP A 121 12.41 -7.22 6.40
CA TRP A 121 11.33 -6.66 5.59
C TRP A 121 11.81 -5.56 4.66
N LEU A 122 12.75 -4.73 5.14
CA LEU A 122 13.36 -3.71 4.27
C LEU A 122 14.10 -4.35 3.09
N ALA A 123 14.90 -5.38 3.34
CA ALA A 123 15.59 -6.11 2.28
C ALA A 123 14.60 -6.72 1.27
N ARG A 124 13.49 -7.29 1.74
CA ARG A 124 12.43 -7.84 0.87
C ARG A 124 11.80 -6.78 -0.04
N PHE A 125 11.55 -5.58 0.49
CA PHE A 125 11.02 -4.48 -0.33
C PHE A 125 12.04 -3.94 -1.31
N GLN A 126 13.32 -3.93 -0.95
CA GLN A 126 14.40 -3.54 -1.86
C GLN A 126 14.58 -4.56 -3.00
N GLU A 127 14.43 -5.86 -2.72
CA GLU A 127 14.38 -6.91 -3.75
C GLU A 127 13.21 -6.66 -4.70
N LYS A 128 11.99 -6.42 -4.18
CA LYS A 128 10.81 -6.12 -5.01
C LYS A 128 11.00 -4.89 -5.90
N ASP A 129 11.55 -3.80 -5.35
CA ASP A 129 11.83 -2.57 -6.09
C ASP A 129 12.80 -2.81 -7.25
N LYS A 130 13.73 -3.75 -7.09
CA LYS A 130 14.71 -4.15 -8.10
C LYS A 130 14.13 -5.13 -9.13
N ASP A 131 13.34 -6.11 -8.66
CA ASP A 131 12.91 -7.24 -9.49
C ASP A 131 11.65 -6.94 -10.30
N ILE A 132 10.79 -6.04 -9.80
CA ILE A 132 9.58 -5.64 -10.49
C ILE A 132 9.94 -4.63 -11.59
N PRO A 133 9.55 -4.87 -12.86
CA PRO A 133 9.83 -3.93 -13.94
C PRO A 133 9.16 -2.57 -13.73
N VAL A 134 9.86 -1.48 -14.01
CA VAL A 134 9.36 -0.09 -13.86
C VAL A 134 8.04 0.16 -14.60
N ARG A 135 7.79 -0.56 -15.71
CA ARG A 135 6.55 -0.48 -16.49
C ARG A 135 5.32 -1.08 -15.78
N THR A 136 5.52 -1.87 -14.73
CA THR A 136 4.43 -2.43 -13.91
C THR A 136 3.96 -1.37 -12.91
N THR A 137 2.69 -0.99 -12.98
CA THR A 137 2.11 -0.05 -12.01
C THR A 137 1.98 -0.72 -10.65
N MET A 138 2.58 -0.11 -9.63
CA MET A 138 2.53 -0.62 -8.26
C MET A 138 1.29 -0.09 -7.54
N LEU A 139 0.52 -0.98 -6.93
CA LEU A 139 -0.61 -0.63 -6.07
C LEU A 139 -0.27 -1.00 -4.63
N LEU A 140 -0.17 0.00 -3.78
CA LEU A 140 0.25 -0.16 -2.40
C LEU A 140 -0.88 0.23 -1.44
N ASN A 141 -0.91 -0.42 -0.28
CA ASN A 141 -1.75 0.06 0.81
C ASN A 141 -1.26 1.45 1.27
N MET A 142 -2.19 2.37 1.53
CA MET A 142 -1.87 3.72 2.03
C MET A 142 -1.01 3.71 3.29
N ALA A 143 -1.12 2.67 4.14
CA ALA A 143 -0.26 2.50 5.31
C ALA A 143 1.22 2.29 4.95
N ALA A 144 1.53 1.84 3.72
CA ALA A 144 2.90 1.68 3.22
C ALA A 144 3.60 2.99 2.93
N LEU A 145 2.86 4.06 2.66
CA LEU A 145 3.41 5.30 2.12
C LEU A 145 4.52 5.93 2.99
N PRO A 146 4.40 6.00 4.33
CA PRO A 146 5.48 6.53 5.18
C PRO A 146 6.75 5.70 5.04
N PHE A 147 6.63 4.36 5.01
CA PHE A 147 7.74 3.44 4.88
C PHE A 147 8.42 3.56 3.51
N VAL A 148 7.65 3.55 2.43
CA VAL A 148 8.14 3.69 1.06
C VAL A 148 8.90 5.00 0.88
N LYS A 149 8.35 6.12 1.40
CA LYS A 149 9.00 7.44 1.36
C LYS A 149 10.27 7.48 2.19
N LYS A 150 10.25 6.96 3.42
CA LYS A 150 11.40 6.93 4.33
C LYS A 150 12.60 6.21 3.70
N HIS A 151 12.35 5.09 3.03
CA HIS A 151 13.40 4.25 2.45
C HIS A 151 13.64 4.49 0.96
N GLY A 152 12.89 5.40 0.33
CA GLY A 152 13.07 5.76 -1.06
C GLY A 152 12.78 4.65 -2.05
N LEU A 153 11.85 3.77 -1.72
CA LEU A 153 11.45 2.62 -2.53
C LEU A 153 10.50 3.03 -3.67
N PHE A 154 10.51 2.28 -4.75
CA PHE A 154 9.62 2.43 -5.92
C PHE A 154 9.60 3.83 -6.55
N LYS A 155 10.69 4.61 -6.42
CA LYS A 155 10.76 5.99 -6.93
C LYS A 155 10.57 6.10 -8.44
N ASN A 156 10.97 5.07 -9.18
CA ASN A 156 10.92 5.02 -10.63
C ASN A 156 9.64 4.34 -11.14
N HIS A 157 8.82 3.80 -10.26
CA HIS A 157 7.57 3.14 -10.61
C HIS A 157 6.40 4.13 -10.57
N GLU A 158 5.39 3.86 -11.39
CA GLU A 158 4.08 4.48 -11.24
C GLU A 158 3.41 3.86 -9.99
N VAL A 159 3.16 4.69 -8.94
CA VAL A 159 2.61 4.27 -7.65
C VAL A 159 1.39 5.11 -7.31
#